data_adaad6cc0480ec6eb86b3d513d336159
#
_entry.id   adaad6cc0480ec6eb86b3d513d336159
#
_cell.length_a   1.000
_cell.length_b   1.000
_cell.length_c   1.000
_cell.angle_alpha   90.00
_cell.angle_beta   90.00
_cell.angle_gamma   90.00
#
_symmetry.space_group_name_H-M   'P 1'
#
loop_
_entity.id
_entity.type
_entity.pdbx_description
1 polymer ?
#
loop_
_entity_poly.entity_id
_entity_poly.type
_entity_poly.pdbx_seq_one_letter_code
_entity_poly.pdbx_strand_id
1 'polypeptide(L)'
;LDQVAVPDFDAGAMENWGLVTYRESCLLIDETATLTDKIQIATVITHELSHQWFGNLVTMAWWDDLWLNESFANMMEYYCLDAIRPEWKVWQEYFVSDCYYALTRDTSPDIQAVKQAVNHPSEIETLFDPAIVYAKGSHLMFMLMRLMGEQNFLKGLRDYFEKHQYQNTTGDELWVALQSYAEFNVSDFMNQWITRPGFPIIEGEKQERFYLDGRSNQESWPLVQVSDDMTGHYIIGLTSEELQAKLAYFSELSQEQQLRLLIDQSLLLRTPRGDLPASLDLLMHFRKETSFSIWSIIMSILGELKIYCPIDTSAEANLKQYIKTLISDRLARLGVTEQPEDTDDDKKLRELILSLAIYADDEETKSRLTEQYNIYINKNPLDFTAVSPELLLPYLDAEFKTNQETRFTEYLRIYTETASPTIKTLLLDIITNAKQEAHLETLLKLLSDSQTIRPQDHRGFVRDLLANQRTREKTFAWLYANWDYLVKLVDGKSLDTYLKLMARFVRTEEARVDFKKFAARFEKDPALSRIIKIGLYEIENQLNLITKNQQILHQKLEKYSKNH
;
A
#
# COMPACT_ATOMS: atom_id res chain seq x y z
N LEU A 1 28.85 -6.79 11.51
CA LEU A 1 27.96 -5.94 10.72
C LEU A 1 27.31 -4.92 11.65
N ASP A 2 27.64 -3.63 11.46
CA ASP A 2 27.08 -2.56 12.26
C ASP A 2 25.79 -2.04 11.63
N GLN A 3 24.88 -1.52 12.48
CA GLN A 3 23.59 -0.96 12.07
C GLN A 3 23.41 0.40 12.73
N VAL A 4 23.07 1.43 11.95
CA VAL A 4 22.99 2.81 12.43
C VAL A 4 21.69 3.46 12.00
N ALA A 5 20.95 4.02 12.96
CA ALA A 5 19.82 4.90 12.69
C ALA A 5 20.33 6.32 12.38
N VAL A 6 19.87 6.90 11.27
CA VAL A 6 20.25 8.24 10.81
C VAL A 6 19.06 9.18 10.97
N PRO A 7 19.20 10.32 11.67
CA PRO A 7 18.09 11.22 11.98
C PRO A 7 17.37 11.83 10.78
N ASP A 8 18.07 12.02 9.67
CA ASP A 8 17.50 12.53 8.41
C ASP A 8 18.01 11.67 7.25
N PHE A 9 17.21 10.70 6.85
CA PHE A 9 17.54 9.71 5.82
C PHE A 9 16.35 9.56 4.86
N ASP A 10 16.55 9.86 3.59
CA ASP A 10 15.48 9.90 2.60
C ASP A 10 14.94 8.51 2.25
N ALA A 11 15.82 7.52 2.07
CA ALA A 11 15.44 6.12 1.89
C ALA A 11 14.94 5.48 3.20
N GLY A 12 14.44 4.26 3.14
CA GLY A 12 14.15 3.43 4.32
C GLY A 12 15.42 2.95 5.00
N ALA A 13 16.32 2.34 4.20
CA ALA A 13 17.63 1.88 4.63
C ALA A 13 18.61 1.79 3.44
N MET A 14 19.84 1.36 3.69
CA MET A 14 20.87 1.12 2.69
C MET A 14 21.85 0.06 3.21
N GLU A 15 22.08 -0.96 2.41
CA GLU A 15 22.83 -2.18 2.72
C GLU A 15 24.37 -2.02 2.68
N ASN A 16 24.92 -0.84 2.94
CA ASN A 16 26.38 -0.62 2.88
C ASN A 16 27.14 -1.76 3.55
N TRP A 17 28.07 -2.36 2.84
CA TRP A 17 28.76 -3.54 3.33
C TRP A 17 29.57 -3.25 4.60
N GLY A 18 29.17 -3.89 5.68
CA GLY A 18 29.77 -3.71 7.00
C GLY A 18 29.09 -2.67 7.91
N LEU A 19 28.34 -1.70 7.32
CA LEU A 19 27.66 -0.64 8.07
C LEU A 19 26.31 -0.32 7.40
N VAL A 20 25.24 -1.02 7.78
CA VAL A 20 23.89 -0.75 7.28
C VAL A 20 23.35 0.51 7.94
N THR A 21 22.83 1.43 7.12
CA THR A 21 22.21 2.68 7.59
C THR A 21 20.70 2.62 7.43
N TYR A 22 19.98 3.17 8.39
CA TYR A 22 18.51 3.16 8.44
C TYR A 22 17.96 4.54 8.73
N ARG A 23 16.80 4.83 8.20
CA ARG A 23 15.93 5.87 8.76
C ARG A 23 15.57 5.48 10.20
N GLU A 24 15.44 6.44 11.10
CA GLU A 24 15.08 6.17 12.50
C GLU A 24 13.83 5.29 12.63
N SER A 25 12.77 5.57 11.87
CA SER A 25 11.53 4.80 11.89
C SER A 25 11.64 3.37 11.33
N CYS A 26 12.75 3.03 10.69
CA CYS A 26 13.03 1.70 10.15
C CYS A 26 13.98 0.86 11.03
N LEU A 27 14.43 1.41 12.17
CA LEU A 27 15.31 0.69 13.11
C LEU A 27 14.90 0.88 14.57
N LEU A 28 14.45 2.09 14.94
CA LEU A 28 14.19 2.42 16.34
C LEU A 28 12.71 2.23 16.68
N ILE A 29 12.46 1.61 17.83
CA ILE A 29 11.12 1.48 18.41
C ILE A 29 11.13 1.96 19.85
N ASP A 30 9.99 2.41 20.31
CA ASP A 30 9.70 2.67 21.72
C ASP A 30 8.45 1.87 22.17
N GLU A 31 7.99 2.14 23.38
CA GLU A 31 6.87 1.43 24.01
C GLU A 31 5.53 1.75 23.34
N THR A 32 5.47 2.75 22.44
CA THR A 32 4.27 3.14 21.70
C THR A 32 4.17 2.46 20.32
N ALA A 33 5.19 1.68 19.92
CA ALA A 33 5.21 0.99 18.64
C ALA A 33 4.22 -0.19 18.61
N THR A 34 3.35 -0.18 17.61
CA THR A 34 2.39 -1.26 17.36
C THR A 34 3.08 -2.55 16.92
N LEU A 35 2.35 -3.65 16.88
CA LEU A 35 2.85 -4.89 16.27
C LEU A 35 3.16 -4.70 14.79
N THR A 36 2.36 -3.90 14.06
CA THR A 36 2.61 -3.56 12.66
C THR A 36 3.93 -2.81 12.50
N ASP A 37 4.24 -1.84 13.37
CA ASP A 37 5.53 -1.15 13.35
C ASP A 37 6.71 -2.12 13.60
N LYS A 38 6.54 -3.05 14.55
CA LYS A 38 7.57 -4.06 14.86
C LYS A 38 7.81 -5.02 13.69
N ILE A 39 6.74 -5.46 13.02
CA ILE A 39 6.83 -6.29 11.81
C ILE A 39 7.56 -5.51 10.72
N GLN A 40 7.16 -4.27 10.45
CA GLN A 40 7.80 -3.42 9.43
C GLN A 40 9.30 -3.23 9.68
N ILE A 41 9.70 -2.92 10.93
CA ILE A 41 11.12 -2.78 11.28
C ILE A 41 11.87 -4.09 11.07
N ALA A 42 11.29 -5.21 11.53
CA ALA A 42 11.91 -6.52 11.35
C ALA A 42 12.04 -6.89 9.86
N THR A 43 11.03 -6.55 9.05
CA THR A 43 11.04 -6.74 7.59
C THR A 43 12.18 -5.94 6.95
N VAL A 44 12.31 -4.64 7.26
CA VAL A 44 13.41 -3.81 6.74
C VAL A 44 14.78 -4.36 7.18
N ILE A 45 14.93 -4.76 8.44
CA ILE A 45 16.20 -5.35 8.91
C ILE A 45 16.55 -6.64 8.15
N THR A 46 15.56 -7.51 7.93
CA THR A 46 15.77 -8.76 7.17
C THR A 46 16.02 -8.50 5.69
N HIS A 47 15.44 -7.45 5.11
CA HIS A 47 15.75 -6.95 3.78
C HIS A 47 17.23 -6.59 3.65
N GLU A 48 17.73 -5.68 4.48
CA GLU A 48 19.10 -5.21 4.46
C GLU A 48 20.12 -6.35 4.76
N LEU A 49 19.74 -7.31 5.60
CA LEU A 49 20.55 -8.49 5.82
C LEU A 49 20.57 -9.43 4.61
N SER A 50 19.48 -9.54 3.87
CA SER A 50 19.41 -10.35 2.65
C SER A 50 20.31 -9.80 1.55
N HIS A 51 20.46 -8.50 1.46
CA HIS A 51 21.39 -7.84 0.57
C HIS A 51 22.86 -8.24 0.79
N GLN A 52 23.23 -8.76 1.95
CA GLN A 52 24.59 -9.24 2.17
C GLN A 52 24.95 -10.40 1.20
N TRP A 53 23.95 -11.12 0.69
CA TRP A 53 24.08 -12.12 -0.38
C TRP A 53 23.65 -11.55 -1.73
N PHE A 54 22.44 -11.01 -1.80
CA PHE A 54 21.81 -10.48 -3.01
C PHE A 54 22.14 -8.98 -3.16
N GLY A 55 23.24 -8.68 -3.82
CA GLY A 55 23.74 -7.32 -4.02
C GLY A 55 25.18 -7.14 -3.54
N ASN A 56 25.54 -7.63 -2.35
CA ASN A 56 26.87 -7.44 -1.78
C ASN A 56 27.83 -8.60 -2.14
N LEU A 57 27.49 -9.84 -1.81
CA LEU A 57 28.34 -11.00 -2.13
C LEU A 57 28.37 -11.26 -3.64
N VAL A 58 27.22 -11.18 -4.30
CA VAL A 58 27.07 -11.23 -5.75
C VAL A 58 26.34 -9.98 -6.18
N THR A 59 26.96 -9.14 -7.00
CA THR A 59 26.44 -7.85 -7.43
C THR A 59 25.95 -7.93 -8.88
N MET A 60 24.85 -7.29 -9.22
CA MET A 60 24.40 -7.15 -10.62
C MET A 60 25.49 -6.54 -11.49
N ALA A 61 25.59 -6.97 -12.75
CA ALA A 61 26.58 -6.43 -13.71
C ALA A 61 26.23 -5.00 -14.14
N TRP A 62 24.95 -4.67 -14.23
CA TRP A 62 24.44 -3.34 -14.56
C TRP A 62 23.05 -3.11 -13.97
N TRP A 63 22.62 -1.87 -13.94
CA TRP A 63 21.35 -1.41 -13.36
C TRP A 63 20.07 -2.01 -13.98
N ASP A 64 20.14 -2.51 -15.21
CA ASP A 64 18.99 -3.19 -15.83
C ASP A 64 18.61 -4.50 -15.12
N ASP A 65 19.52 -5.10 -14.38
CA ASP A 65 19.31 -6.26 -13.52
C ASP A 65 19.21 -5.89 -12.00
N LEU A 66 18.80 -4.66 -11.65
CA LEU A 66 18.58 -4.21 -10.26
C LEU A 66 17.67 -5.16 -9.45
N TRP A 67 16.77 -5.85 -10.13
CA TRP A 67 15.91 -6.86 -9.55
C TRP A 67 16.66 -8.05 -8.91
N LEU A 68 17.87 -8.35 -9.34
CA LEU A 68 18.72 -9.38 -8.70
C LEU A 68 19.06 -9.02 -7.25
N ASN A 69 19.13 -7.74 -6.94
CA ASN A 69 19.29 -7.24 -5.58
C ASN A 69 17.91 -7.12 -4.90
N GLU A 70 17.08 -6.22 -5.38
CA GLU A 70 15.90 -5.75 -4.69
C GLU A 70 14.74 -6.76 -4.64
N SER A 71 14.46 -7.45 -5.76
CA SER A 71 13.37 -8.44 -5.79
C SER A 71 13.67 -9.63 -4.88
N PHE A 72 14.94 -10.05 -4.82
CA PHE A 72 15.34 -11.11 -3.90
C PHE A 72 15.34 -10.65 -2.46
N ALA A 73 15.90 -9.49 -2.14
CA ALA A 73 15.85 -8.97 -0.77
C ALA A 73 14.42 -8.85 -0.27
N ASN A 74 13.51 -8.32 -1.11
CA ASN A 74 12.09 -8.18 -0.79
C ASN A 74 11.36 -9.53 -0.60
N MET A 75 11.71 -10.59 -1.33
CA MET A 75 11.15 -11.92 -1.08
C MET A 75 11.76 -12.55 0.18
N MET A 76 13.07 -12.45 0.33
CA MET A 76 13.79 -13.10 1.42
C MET A 76 13.53 -12.47 2.78
N GLU A 77 13.13 -11.18 2.83
CA GLU A 77 12.73 -10.55 4.08
C GLU A 77 11.55 -11.29 4.72
N TYR A 78 10.51 -11.62 3.93
CA TYR A 78 9.36 -12.40 4.40
C TYR A 78 9.72 -13.87 4.65
N TYR A 79 10.52 -14.46 3.79
CA TYR A 79 10.96 -15.85 3.94
C TYR A 79 11.75 -16.06 5.24
N CYS A 80 12.70 -15.18 5.53
CA CYS A 80 13.50 -15.24 6.74
C CYS A 80 12.68 -14.91 7.99
N LEU A 81 11.82 -13.89 7.91
CA LEU A 81 11.01 -13.46 9.04
C LEU A 81 9.96 -14.50 9.42
N ASP A 82 9.36 -15.19 8.46
CA ASP A 82 8.44 -16.31 8.73
C ASP A 82 9.12 -17.46 9.47
N ALA A 83 10.38 -17.77 9.13
CA ALA A 83 11.18 -18.78 9.83
C ALA A 83 11.52 -18.39 11.28
N ILE A 84 11.65 -17.08 11.58
CA ILE A 84 12.02 -16.56 12.90
C ILE A 84 10.77 -16.29 13.76
N ARG A 85 9.69 -15.85 13.14
CA ARG A 85 8.42 -15.41 13.75
C ARG A 85 7.20 -15.95 13.01
N PRO A 86 7.00 -17.28 12.94
CA PRO A 86 5.88 -17.87 12.21
C PRO A 86 4.51 -17.42 12.73
N GLU A 87 4.43 -17.05 14.03
CA GLU A 87 3.23 -16.51 14.64
C GLU A 87 2.76 -15.17 14.04
N TRP A 88 3.65 -14.41 13.40
CA TRP A 88 3.30 -13.15 12.74
C TRP A 88 2.63 -13.33 11.39
N LYS A 89 2.64 -14.54 10.81
CA LYS A 89 1.99 -14.88 9.53
C LYS A 89 2.36 -13.91 8.40
N VAL A 90 3.62 -13.55 8.31
CA VAL A 90 4.11 -12.47 7.42
C VAL A 90 3.84 -12.72 5.94
N TRP A 91 3.64 -13.97 5.50
CA TRP A 91 3.20 -14.24 4.13
C TRP A 91 1.80 -13.69 3.82
N GLN A 92 0.90 -13.60 4.80
CA GLN A 92 -0.40 -12.94 4.58
C GLN A 92 -0.22 -11.43 4.40
N GLU A 93 0.67 -10.80 5.18
CA GLU A 93 1.05 -9.40 4.99
C GLU A 93 1.67 -9.19 3.61
N TYR A 94 2.59 -10.05 3.17
CA TYR A 94 3.20 -10.00 1.85
C TYR A 94 2.18 -9.96 0.71
N PHE A 95 1.15 -10.80 0.76
CA PHE A 95 0.12 -10.79 -0.27
C PHE A 95 -0.69 -9.49 -0.33
N VAL A 96 -0.84 -8.81 0.79
CA VAL A 96 -1.59 -7.55 0.91
C VAL A 96 -0.70 -6.34 0.64
N SER A 97 0.49 -6.27 1.25
CA SER A 97 1.39 -5.13 1.13
C SER A 97 2.12 -5.09 -0.21
N ASP A 98 2.60 -6.25 -0.68
CA ASP A 98 3.44 -6.34 -1.88
C ASP A 98 2.66 -6.82 -3.10
N CYS A 99 2.09 -8.04 -3.07
CA CYS A 99 1.45 -8.60 -4.27
C CYS A 99 0.26 -7.75 -4.74
N TYR A 100 -0.61 -7.33 -3.84
CA TYR A 100 -1.73 -6.45 -4.19
C TYR A 100 -1.27 -5.07 -4.65
N TYR A 101 -0.23 -4.50 -4.01
CA TYR A 101 0.34 -3.24 -4.42
C TYR A 101 0.97 -3.32 -5.81
N ALA A 102 1.74 -4.38 -6.10
CA ALA A 102 2.29 -4.65 -7.42
C ALA A 102 1.19 -4.76 -8.48
N LEU A 103 0.17 -5.59 -8.27
CA LEU A 103 -0.97 -5.74 -9.18
C LEU A 103 -1.71 -4.41 -9.39
N THR A 104 -1.88 -3.62 -8.33
CA THR A 104 -2.53 -2.30 -8.41
C THR A 104 -1.75 -1.33 -9.30
N ARG A 105 -0.43 -1.35 -9.22
CA ARG A 105 0.45 -0.42 -9.94
C ARG A 105 0.75 -0.86 -11.37
N ASP A 106 0.85 -2.17 -11.62
CA ASP A 106 1.25 -2.77 -12.89
C ASP A 106 0.12 -2.80 -13.95
N THR A 107 -0.78 -1.83 -13.88
CA THR A 107 -2.00 -1.74 -14.69
C THR A 107 -1.92 -0.74 -15.84
N SER A 108 -0.88 0.11 -15.85
CA SER A 108 -0.71 1.13 -16.88
C SER A 108 0.02 0.59 -18.13
N PRO A 109 -0.34 1.03 -19.34
CA PRO A 109 0.41 0.67 -20.54
C PRO A 109 1.85 1.19 -20.56
N ASP A 110 2.12 2.29 -19.83
CA ASP A 110 3.43 2.95 -19.77
C ASP A 110 4.27 2.51 -18.56
N ILE A 111 3.80 1.53 -17.76
CA ILE A 111 4.56 1.01 -16.63
C ILE A 111 5.86 0.32 -17.09
N GLN A 112 6.89 0.40 -16.30
CA GLN A 112 8.15 -0.28 -16.59
C GLN A 112 8.07 -1.79 -16.37
N ALA A 113 8.92 -2.54 -17.07
CA ALA A 113 9.18 -3.93 -16.74
C ALA A 113 10.08 -4.05 -15.50
N VAL A 114 10.16 -5.23 -14.90
CA VAL A 114 11.07 -5.52 -13.78
C VAL A 114 12.53 -5.39 -14.25
N LYS A 115 12.85 -5.98 -15.41
CA LYS A 115 14.12 -5.76 -16.12
C LYS A 115 13.93 -4.62 -17.12
N GLN A 116 14.51 -3.46 -16.82
CA GLN A 116 14.38 -2.24 -17.62
C GLN A 116 15.74 -1.76 -18.07
N ALA A 117 15.93 -1.58 -19.39
CA ALA A 117 17.18 -1.05 -19.93
C ALA A 117 17.48 0.36 -19.38
N VAL A 118 18.72 0.59 -19.00
CA VAL A 118 19.24 1.84 -18.43
C VAL A 118 20.33 2.38 -19.33
N ASN A 119 20.06 3.51 -19.97
CA ASN A 119 20.97 4.13 -20.93
C ASN A 119 21.58 5.44 -20.41
N HIS A 120 21.01 6.03 -19.35
CA HIS A 120 21.48 7.29 -18.78
C HIS A 120 21.40 7.28 -17.25
N PRO A 121 22.39 7.88 -16.53
CA PRO A 121 22.40 7.90 -15.06
C PRO A 121 21.14 8.51 -14.41
N SER A 122 20.49 9.49 -15.05
CA SER A 122 19.24 10.09 -14.54
C SER A 122 18.04 9.14 -14.52
N GLU A 123 18.15 7.98 -15.19
CA GLU A 123 17.09 6.96 -15.20
C GLU A 123 17.17 6.05 -13.97
N ILE A 124 18.34 5.99 -13.29
CA ILE A 124 18.61 5.04 -12.20
C ILE A 124 17.61 5.21 -11.06
N GLU A 125 17.39 6.43 -10.57
CA GLU A 125 16.46 6.66 -9.45
C GLU A 125 15.03 6.21 -9.77
N THR A 126 14.61 6.30 -11.04
CA THR A 126 13.26 5.89 -11.46
C THR A 126 13.07 4.38 -11.53
N LEU A 127 14.16 3.60 -11.48
CA LEU A 127 14.10 2.13 -11.42
C LEU A 127 13.61 1.64 -10.05
N PHE A 128 13.92 2.36 -8.98
CA PHE A 128 13.53 2.02 -7.62
C PHE A 128 12.01 2.25 -7.39
N ASP A 129 11.18 1.76 -8.32
CA ASP A 129 9.72 1.74 -8.15
C ASP A 129 9.36 0.58 -7.20
N PRO A 130 8.87 0.88 -5.97
CA PRO A 130 8.61 -0.16 -4.97
C PRO A 130 7.60 -1.21 -5.43
N ALA A 131 6.67 -0.84 -6.31
CA ALA A 131 5.68 -1.77 -6.82
C ALA A 131 6.21 -2.72 -7.90
N ILE A 132 7.26 -2.33 -8.63
CA ILE A 132 7.72 -3.10 -9.79
C ILE A 132 9.01 -3.84 -9.48
N VAL A 133 10.12 -3.15 -9.20
CA VAL A 133 11.40 -3.85 -8.99
C VAL A 133 11.43 -4.59 -7.66
N TYR A 134 10.71 -4.09 -6.64
CA TYR A 134 10.58 -4.78 -5.35
C TYR A 134 9.41 -5.77 -5.37
N ALA A 135 8.17 -5.28 -5.31
CA ALA A 135 6.99 -6.09 -5.07
C ALA A 135 6.64 -7.04 -6.22
N LYS A 136 6.54 -6.59 -7.49
CA LYS A 136 6.31 -7.48 -8.63
C LYS A 136 7.47 -8.45 -8.78
N GLY A 137 8.71 -7.94 -8.74
CA GLY A 137 9.90 -8.77 -8.87
C GLY A 137 9.95 -9.88 -7.82
N SER A 138 9.70 -9.55 -6.54
CA SER A 138 9.64 -10.55 -5.46
C SER A 138 8.51 -11.55 -5.66
N HIS A 139 7.34 -11.12 -6.13
CA HIS A 139 6.22 -12.03 -6.41
C HIS A 139 6.54 -13.00 -7.55
N LEU A 140 7.29 -12.56 -8.57
CA LEU A 140 7.78 -13.45 -9.63
C LEU A 140 8.80 -14.46 -9.09
N MET A 141 9.68 -14.06 -8.15
CA MET A 141 10.61 -14.99 -7.50
C MET A 141 9.87 -15.98 -6.58
N PHE A 142 8.86 -15.52 -5.85
CA PHE A 142 7.97 -16.39 -5.07
C PHE A 142 7.23 -17.39 -5.96
N MET A 143 6.66 -16.94 -7.08
CA MET A 143 6.03 -17.79 -8.08
C MET A 143 7.01 -18.87 -8.59
N LEU A 144 8.23 -18.47 -8.95
CA LEU A 144 9.27 -19.42 -9.40
C LEU A 144 9.63 -20.43 -8.31
N MET A 145 9.81 -20.00 -7.07
CA MET A 145 10.06 -20.88 -5.92
C MET A 145 8.94 -21.92 -5.73
N ARG A 146 7.68 -21.47 -5.84
CA ARG A 146 6.51 -22.38 -5.73
C ARG A 146 6.46 -23.39 -6.85
N LEU A 147 6.79 -23.02 -8.10
CA LEU A 147 6.80 -23.90 -9.27
C LEU A 147 7.94 -24.93 -9.23
N MET A 148 9.14 -24.52 -8.79
CA MET A 148 10.30 -25.42 -8.67
C MET A 148 10.23 -26.32 -7.42
N GLY A 149 9.46 -25.92 -6.43
CA GLY A 149 9.53 -26.40 -5.06
C GLY A 149 10.69 -25.76 -4.29
N GLU A 150 10.41 -25.34 -3.06
CA GLU A 150 11.32 -24.56 -2.20
C GLU A 150 12.73 -25.16 -2.10
N GLN A 151 12.84 -26.45 -1.83
CA GLN A 151 14.15 -27.11 -1.67
C GLN A 151 15.00 -27.05 -2.94
N ASN A 152 14.41 -27.21 -4.11
CA ASN A 152 15.09 -27.14 -5.39
C ASN A 152 15.54 -25.72 -5.71
N PHE A 153 14.67 -24.73 -5.44
CA PHE A 153 15.00 -23.32 -5.58
C PHE A 153 16.19 -22.92 -4.70
N LEU A 154 16.18 -23.30 -3.42
CA LEU A 154 17.28 -23.01 -2.48
C LEU A 154 18.60 -23.71 -2.87
N LYS A 155 18.55 -24.94 -3.44
CA LYS A 155 19.76 -25.59 -3.97
C LYS A 155 20.35 -24.80 -5.13
N GLY A 156 19.52 -24.37 -6.07
CA GLY A 156 19.96 -23.55 -7.21
C GLY A 156 20.56 -22.21 -6.78
N LEU A 157 19.97 -21.56 -5.76
CA LEU A 157 20.56 -20.33 -5.18
C LEU A 157 21.92 -20.60 -4.52
N ARG A 158 22.07 -21.74 -3.83
CA ARG A 158 23.39 -22.10 -3.25
C ARG A 158 24.44 -22.25 -4.32
N ASP A 159 24.16 -23.00 -5.39
CA ASP A 159 25.08 -23.18 -6.51
C ASP A 159 25.44 -21.82 -7.16
N TYR A 160 24.44 -20.93 -7.29
CA TYR A 160 24.66 -19.57 -7.81
C TYR A 160 25.65 -18.77 -6.95
N PHE A 161 25.45 -18.75 -5.62
CA PHE A 161 26.36 -18.03 -4.71
C PHE A 161 27.74 -18.67 -4.64
N GLU A 162 27.84 -19.99 -4.55
CA GLU A 162 29.15 -20.68 -4.53
C GLU A 162 29.99 -20.37 -5.77
N LYS A 163 29.33 -20.28 -6.93
CA LYS A 163 29.99 -20.02 -8.20
C LYS A 163 30.37 -18.55 -8.42
N HIS A 164 29.52 -17.63 -7.98
CA HIS A 164 29.62 -16.22 -8.37
C HIS A 164 29.98 -15.26 -7.22
N GLN A 165 30.31 -15.77 -6.02
CA GLN A 165 30.72 -14.93 -4.89
C GLN A 165 31.86 -13.98 -5.27
N TYR A 166 31.73 -12.71 -4.82
CA TYR A 166 32.69 -11.61 -5.11
C TYR A 166 32.79 -11.23 -6.59
N GLN A 167 31.76 -11.55 -7.38
CA GLN A 167 31.71 -11.23 -8.82
C GLN A 167 30.40 -10.50 -9.16
N ASN A 168 30.32 -10.05 -10.41
CA ASN A 168 29.13 -9.47 -11.00
C ASN A 168 28.42 -10.49 -11.88
N THR A 169 27.09 -10.46 -11.92
CA THR A 169 26.26 -11.37 -12.71
C THR A 169 25.11 -10.63 -13.40
N THR A 170 24.55 -11.28 -14.40
CA THR A 170 23.26 -10.93 -15.02
C THR A 170 22.20 -11.95 -14.60
N GLY A 171 20.95 -11.72 -14.97
CA GLY A 171 19.88 -12.68 -14.72
C GLY A 171 20.11 -14.05 -15.37
N ASP A 172 20.85 -14.11 -16.49
CA ASP A 172 21.10 -15.37 -17.20
C ASP A 172 21.95 -16.35 -16.37
N GLU A 173 22.94 -15.86 -15.61
CA GLU A 173 23.74 -16.71 -14.71
C GLU A 173 22.89 -17.30 -13.59
N LEU A 174 21.91 -16.55 -13.08
CA LEU A 174 20.96 -17.06 -12.10
C LEU A 174 20.08 -18.14 -12.71
N TRP A 175 19.51 -17.89 -13.90
CA TRP A 175 18.66 -18.89 -14.56
C TRP A 175 19.40 -20.20 -14.87
N VAL A 176 20.67 -20.10 -15.26
CA VAL A 176 21.51 -21.29 -15.48
C VAL A 176 21.70 -22.10 -14.19
N ALA A 177 21.90 -21.46 -13.05
CA ALA A 177 22.04 -22.16 -11.77
C ALA A 177 20.73 -22.86 -11.35
N LEU A 178 19.60 -22.18 -11.49
CA LEU A 178 18.28 -22.71 -11.13
C LEU A 178 17.83 -23.83 -12.09
N GLN A 179 18.23 -23.79 -13.37
CA GLN A 179 17.82 -24.75 -14.39
C GLN A 179 18.14 -26.20 -14.03
N SER A 180 19.25 -26.43 -13.30
CA SER A 180 19.65 -27.78 -12.88
C SER A 180 18.64 -28.47 -11.95
N TYR A 181 17.72 -27.72 -11.39
CA TYR A 181 16.73 -28.14 -10.40
C TYR A 181 15.28 -27.93 -10.84
N ALA A 182 15.05 -27.51 -12.10
CA ALA A 182 13.72 -27.26 -12.65
C ALA A 182 13.37 -28.25 -13.77
N GLU A 183 12.09 -28.63 -13.88
CA GLU A 183 11.56 -29.52 -14.94
C GLU A 183 11.12 -28.74 -16.21
N PHE A 184 11.20 -27.42 -16.20
CA PHE A 184 10.85 -26.52 -17.30
C PHE A 184 11.99 -25.56 -17.61
N ASN A 185 11.96 -24.90 -18.77
CA ASN A 185 12.97 -23.91 -19.13
C ASN A 185 12.80 -22.63 -18.30
N VAL A 186 13.63 -22.46 -17.26
CA VAL A 186 13.57 -21.33 -16.33
C VAL A 186 13.82 -20.00 -17.03
N SER A 187 14.83 -19.97 -17.92
CA SER A 187 15.17 -18.73 -18.64
C SER A 187 14.02 -18.27 -19.54
N ASP A 188 13.45 -19.15 -20.35
CA ASP A 188 12.33 -18.82 -21.24
C ASP A 188 11.09 -18.41 -20.45
N PHE A 189 10.82 -19.08 -19.33
CA PHE A 189 9.70 -18.75 -18.46
C PHE A 189 9.86 -17.39 -17.82
N MET A 190 10.97 -17.16 -17.11
CA MET A 190 11.20 -15.96 -16.33
C MET A 190 11.45 -14.71 -17.18
N ASN A 191 12.20 -14.83 -18.30
CA ASN A 191 12.43 -13.69 -19.18
C ASN A 191 11.14 -13.12 -19.76
N GLN A 192 10.12 -13.95 -19.99
CA GLN A 192 8.81 -13.45 -20.44
C GLN A 192 8.09 -12.65 -19.35
N TRP A 193 8.32 -12.93 -18.07
CA TRP A 193 7.72 -12.19 -16.96
C TRP A 193 8.50 -10.92 -16.62
N ILE A 194 9.82 -10.99 -16.47
CA ILE A 194 10.63 -9.85 -16.02
C ILE A 194 10.79 -8.76 -17.08
N THR A 195 10.73 -9.10 -18.38
CA THR A 195 10.87 -8.14 -19.48
C THR A 195 9.56 -7.54 -19.95
N ARG A 196 8.42 -8.02 -19.45
CA ARG A 196 7.09 -7.52 -19.82
C ARG A 196 6.49 -6.68 -18.69
N PRO A 197 6.05 -5.45 -18.98
CA PRO A 197 5.19 -4.71 -18.07
C PRO A 197 3.77 -5.29 -18.09
N GLY A 198 3.04 -5.14 -16.98
CA GLY A 198 1.67 -5.64 -16.85
C GLY A 198 1.58 -7.11 -16.45
N PHE A 199 0.37 -7.60 -16.38
CA PHE A 199 0.03 -8.97 -16.01
C PHE A 199 -1.27 -9.40 -16.73
N PRO A 200 -1.56 -10.72 -16.83
CA PRO A 200 -2.77 -11.18 -17.47
C PRO A 200 -3.98 -11.16 -16.54
N ILE A 201 -5.16 -10.90 -17.12
CA ILE A 201 -6.44 -11.37 -16.61
C ILE A 201 -6.77 -12.70 -17.28
N ILE A 202 -7.24 -13.67 -16.49
CA ILE A 202 -7.58 -15.01 -16.93
C ILE A 202 -9.09 -15.19 -16.83
N GLU A 203 -9.75 -15.44 -17.97
CA GLU A 203 -11.19 -15.67 -18.07
C GLU A 203 -11.42 -17.02 -18.78
N GLY A 204 -11.65 -18.09 -18.00
CA GLY A 204 -11.65 -19.45 -18.51
C GLY A 204 -10.30 -19.82 -19.14
N GLU A 205 -10.29 -20.12 -20.46
CA GLU A 205 -9.05 -20.44 -21.21
C GLU A 205 -8.38 -19.21 -21.82
N LYS A 206 -9.00 -18.02 -21.71
CA LYS A 206 -8.47 -16.78 -22.30
C LYS A 206 -7.48 -16.12 -21.37
N GLN A 207 -6.42 -15.58 -21.96
CA GLN A 207 -5.44 -14.73 -21.31
C GLN A 207 -5.38 -13.40 -22.05
N GLU A 208 -5.61 -12.32 -21.32
CA GLU A 208 -5.55 -10.97 -21.87
C GLU A 208 -4.71 -10.10 -20.92
N ARG A 209 -3.93 -9.16 -21.46
CA ARG A 209 -3.28 -8.19 -20.60
C ARG A 209 -4.32 -7.31 -19.91
N PHE A 210 -4.17 -7.14 -18.60
CA PHE A 210 -5.06 -6.33 -17.79
C PHE A 210 -4.73 -4.83 -17.93
N TYR A 211 -5.77 -4.03 -18.20
CA TYR A 211 -5.68 -2.57 -18.27
C TYR A 211 -6.84 -1.91 -17.54
N LEU A 212 -6.58 -0.79 -16.86
CA LEU A 212 -7.62 -0.05 -16.13
C LEU A 212 -8.73 0.50 -17.03
N ASP A 213 -8.44 0.86 -18.29
CA ASP A 213 -9.41 1.37 -19.23
C ASP A 213 -10.31 0.28 -19.87
N GLY A 214 -10.08 -0.97 -19.50
CA GLY A 214 -10.87 -2.12 -19.95
C GLY A 214 -10.58 -2.58 -21.37
N ARG A 215 -9.58 -2.00 -22.07
CA ARG A 215 -9.14 -2.55 -23.37
C ARG A 215 -8.63 -3.97 -23.16
N SER A 216 -8.66 -4.74 -24.23
CA SER A 216 -8.24 -6.13 -24.22
C SER A 216 -7.19 -6.34 -25.33
N ASN A 217 -6.09 -6.98 -24.94
CA ASN A 217 -5.09 -7.49 -25.86
C ASN A 217 -4.86 -8.95 -25.53
N GLN A 218 -5.14 -9.84 -26.50
CA GLN A 218 -4.78 -11.25 -26.34
C GLN A 218 -3.26 -11.37 -26.31
N GLU A 219 -2.74 -11.79 -25.19
CA GLU A 219 -1.33 -12.05 -24.98
C GLU A 219 -1.16 -13.41 -24.32
N SER A 220 -0.29 -14.25 -24.87
CA SER A 220 0.08 -15.51 -24.23
C SER A 220 1.12 -15.23 -23.15
N TRP A 221 0.82 -15.67 -21.93
CA TRP A 221 1.73 -15.61 -20.79
C TRP A 221 2.18 -17.02 -20.42
N PRO A 222 3.42 -17.20 -20.00
CA PRO A 222 3.93 -18.51 -19.63
C PRO A 222 3.38 -18.94 -18.26
N LEU A 223 2.19 -19.51 -18.24
CA LEU A 223 1.58 -20.07 -17.05
C LEU A 223 1.77 -21.58 -17.04
N VAL A 224 2.32 -22.11 -15.97
CA VAL A 224 2.44 -23.56 -15.78
C VAL A 224 1.10 -24.13 -15.31
N GLN A 225 0.45 -23.44 -14.38
CA GLN A 225 -0.87 -23.79 -13.86
C GLN A 225 -1.56 -22.53 -13.33
N VAL A 226 -2.85 -22.40 -13.59
CA VAL A 226 -3.69 -21.37 -12.97
C VAL A 226 -4.18 -21.92 -11.63
N SER A 227 -3.91 -21.17 -10.57
CA SER A 227 -4.38 -21.48 -9.21
C SER A 227 -5.24 -20.33 -8.70
N ASP A 228 -6.22 -20.62 -7.87
CA ASP A 228 -7.04 -19.61 -7.18
C ASP A 228 -6.50 -19.23 -5.80
N ASP A 229 -5.22 -19.51 -5.54
CA ASP A 229 -4.42 -18.98 -4.44
C ASP A 229 -3.54 -17.79 -4.90
N MET A 230 -2.69 -17.28 -4.01
CA MET A 230 -1.83 -16.13 -4.29
C MET A 230 -0.48 -16.49 -4.96
N THR A 231 -0.33 -17.71 -5.52
CA THR A 231 0.95 -18.16 -6.09
C THR A 231 1.37 -17.36 -7.33
N GLY A 232 0.44 -16.94 -8.19
CA GLY A 232 0.77 -16.38 -9.50
C GLY A 232 0.46 -14.87 -9.62
N HIS A 233 1.30 -14.16 -10.39
CA HIS A 233 1.15 -12.72 -10.67
C HIS A 233 0.15 -12.47 -11.82
N TYR A 234 -1.13 -12.71 -11.57
CA TYR A 234 -2.26 -12.52 -12.50
C TYR A 234 -3.53 -12.28 -11.70
N ILE A 235 -4.63 -11.95 -12.35
CA ILE A 235 -5.97 -11.94 -11.75
C ILE A 235 -6.91 -12.89 -12.52
N ILE A 236 -7.95 -13.37 -11.83
CA ILE A 236 -9.00 -14.21 -12.40
C ILE A 236 -10.25 -13.34 -12.58
N GLY A 237 -10.66 -13.16 -13.83
CA GLY A 237 -11.91 -12.49 -14.17
C GLY A 237 -13.08 -13.46 -14.01
N LEU A 238 -14.05 -13.11 -13.18
CA LEU A 238 -15.28 -13.86 -13.00
C LEU A 238 -16.45 -13.04 -13.57
N THR A 239 -17.35 -13.73 -14.27
CA THR A 239 -18.67 -13.16 -14.58
C THR A 239 -19.49 -13.02 -13.30
N SER A 240 -20.57 -12.24 -13.35
CA SER A 240 -21.49 -12.09 -12.20
C SER A 240 -22.08 -13.43 -11.77
N GLU A 241 -22.39 -14.33 -12.71
CA GLU A 241 -22.90 -15.68 -12.44
C GLU A 241 -21.85 -16.56 -11.75
N GLU A 242 -20.61 -16.53 -12.21
CA GLU A 242 -19.50 -17.29 -11.61
C GLU A 242 -19.19 -16.77 -10.20
N LEU A 243 -19.20 -15.45 -10.00
CA LEU A 243 -19.05 -14.85 -8.68
C LEU A 243 -20.17 -15.32 -7.74
N GLN A 244 -21.42 -15.24 -8.15
CA GLN A 244 -22.56 -15.70 -7.32
C GLN A 244 -22.47 -17.21 -7.02
N ALA A 245 -22.02 -18.02 -7.99
CA ALA A 245 -21.79 -19.44 -7.75
C ALA A 245 -20.69 -19.68 -6.69
N LYS A 246 -19.59 -18.90 -6.73
CA LYS A 246 -18.51 -18.95 -5.71
C LYS A 246 -19.00 -18.52 -4.33
N LEU A 247 -19.84 -17.49 -4.27
CA LEU A 247 -20.43 -17.01 -3.01
C LEU A 247 -21.34 -18.04 -2.34
N ALA A 248 -21.98 -18.94 -3.10
CA ALA A 248 -22.84 -19.99 -2.55
C ALA A 248 -22.09 -20.98 -1.64
N TYR A 249 -20.79 -21.19 -1.84
CA TYR A 249 -19.93 -22.03 -1.00
C TYR A 249 -18.74 -21.26 -0.38
N PHE A 250 -18.91 -19.94 -0.20
CA PHE A 250 -17.87 -19.04 0.28
C PHE A 250 -17.18 -19.51 1.57
N SER A 251 -17.94 -20.06 2.51
CA SER A 251 -17.40 -20.60 3.78
C SER A 251 -16.52 -21.84 3.63
N GLU A 252 -16.49 -22.47 2.47
CA GLU A 252 -15.65 -23.63 2.16
C GLU A 252 -14.30 -23.22 1.55
N LEU A 253 -14.18 -21.95 1.10
CA LEU A 253 -12.95 -21.41 0.54
C LEU A 253 -11.88 -21.26 1.63
N SER A 254 -10.63 -21.59 1.31
CA SER A 254 -9.49 -21.25 2.18
C SER A 254 -9.31 -19.73 2.31
N GLN A 255 -8.61 -19.28 3.34
CA GLN A 255 -8.31 -17.85 3.51
C GLN A 255 -7.54 -17.27 2.31
N GLU A 256 -6.60 -18.02 1.73
CA GLU A 256 -5.88 -17.59 0.53
C GLU A 256 -6.80 -17.44 -0.69
N GLN A 257 -7.75 -18.35 -0.88
CA GLN A 257 -8.76 -18.27 -1.94
C GLN A 257 -9.73 -17.11 -1.73
N GLN A 258 -10.14 -16.86 -0.49
CA GLN A 258 -10.96 -15.71 -0.12
C GLN A 258 -10.20 -14.40 -0.38
N LEU A 259 -8.93 -14.32 0.02
CA LEU A 259 -8.07 -13.17 -0.22
C LEU A 259 -7.88 -12.94 -1.72
N ARG A 260 -7.60 -14.00 -2.48
CA ARG A 260 -7.48 -13.92 -3.95
C ARG A 260 -8.75 -13.37 -4.58
N LEU A 261 -9.90 -13.93 -4.24
CA LEU A 261 -11.20 -13.46 -4.75
C LEU A 261 -11.42 -11.97 -4.46
N LEU A 262 -11.08 -11.53 -3.26
CA LEU A 262 -11.24 -10.14 -2.85
C LEU A 262 -10.28 -9.20 -3.62
N ILE A 263 -9.03 -9.59 -3.79
CA ILE A 263 -8.03 -8.85 -4.58
C ILE A 263 -8.46 -8.74 -6.04
N ASP A 264 -8.84 -9.85 -6.66
CA ASP A 264 -9.28 -9.87 -8.06
C ASP A 264 -10.48 -8.94 -8.27
N GLN A 265 -11.50 -9.02 -7.40
CA GLN A 265 -12.68 -8.16 -7.48
C GLN A 265 -12.34 -6.68 -7.21
N SER A 266 -11.42 -6.38 -6.30
CA SER A 266 -10.99 -5.01 -6.02
C SER A 266 -10.31 -4.36 -7.23
N LEU A 267 -9.49 -5.11 -7.96
CA LEU A 267 -8.84 -4.64 -9.18
C LEU A 267 -9.85 -4.50 -10.34
N LEU A 268 -10.78 -5.42 -10.47
CA LEU A 268 -11.85 -5.32 -11.47
C LEU A 268 -12.73 -4.09 -11.25
N LEU A 269 -13.01 -3.71 -9.99
CA LEU A 269 -13.76 -2.48 -9.67
C LEU A 269 -13.12 -1.19 -10.18
N ARG A 270 -11.81 -1.21 -10.40
CA ARG A 270 -11.05 -0.10 -10.97
C ARG A 270 -11.09 -0.05 -12.50
N THR A 271 -11.93 -0.88 -13.12
CA THR A 271 -12.09 -1.00 -14.57
C THR A 271 -13.57 -0.94 -14.97
N PRO A 272 -13.89 -0.69 -16.24
CA PRO A 272 -15.25 -0.84 -16.76
C PRO A 272 -15.84 -2.25 -16.65
N ARG A 273 -15.02 -3.29 -16.39
CA ARG A 273 -15.46 -4.70 -16.23
C ARG A 273 -16.05 -4.98 -14.84
N GLY A 274 -15.76 -4.13 -13.84
CA GLY A 274 -16.18 -4.36 -12.46
C GLY A 274 -17.69 -4.29 -12.26
N ASP A 275 -18.24 -5.24 -11.51
CA ASP A 275 -19.61 -5.27 -11.01
C ASP A 275 -19.65 -4.74 -9.57
N LEU A 276 -19.87 -3.44 -9.45
CA LEU A 276 -19.88 -2.77 -8.14
C LEU A 276 -20.99 -3.27 -7.21
N PRO A 277 -22.24 -3.50 -7.65
CA PRO A 277 -23.27 -4.14 -6.84
C PRO A 277 -22.87 -5.52 -6.30
N ALA A 278 -22.32 -6.40 -7.14
CA ALA A 278 -21.90 -7.73 -6.71
C ALA A 278 -20.71 -7.67 -5.73
N SER A 279 -19.80 -6.72 -5.91
CA SER A 279 -18.67 -6.53 -4.99
C SER A 279 -19.11 -6.04 -3.62
N LEU A 280 -20.13 -5.18 -3.53
CA LEU A 280 -20.72 -4.81 -2.23
C LEU A 280 -21.37 -6.02 -1.53
N ASP A 281 -22.05 -6.88 -2.29
CA ASP A 281 -22.60 -8.12 -1.74
C ASP A 281 -21.49 -9.07 -1.29
N LEU A 282 -20.38 -9.21 -2.04
CA LEU A 282 -19.20 -9.97 -1.63
C LEU A 282 -18.65 -9.48 -0.30
N LEU A 283 -18.48 -8.16 -0.10
CA LEU A 283 -17.94 -7.63 1.17
C LEU A 283 -18.76 -8.07 2.38
N MET A 284 -20.08 -8.22 2.25
CA MET A 284 -20.94 -8.65 3.35
C MET A 284 -20.69 -10.11 3.78
N HIS A 285 -20.09 -10.97 2.94
CA HIS A 285 -19.68 -12.32 3.34
C HIS A 285 -18.51 -12.30 4.33
N PHE A 286 -17.72 -11.21 4.36
CA PHE A 286 -16.58 -11.05 5.27
C PHE A 286 -16.93 -10.46 6.66
N ARG A 287 -18.19 -10.21 6.98
CA ARG A 287 -18.58 -9.63 8.28
C ARG A 287 -18.03 -10.38 9.50
N LYS A 288 -17.82 -11.70 9.37
CA LYS A 288 -17.32 -12.57 10.44
C LYS A 288 -15.84 -12.94 10.26
N GLU A 289 -15.18 -12.37 9.25
CA GLU A 289 -13.76 -12.64 8.98
C GLU A 289 -12.89 -12.12 10.12
N THR A 290 -11.86 -12.88 10.49
CA THR A 290 -10.94 -12.57 11.61
C THR A 290 -9.54 -12.19 11.16
N SER A 291 -9.20 -12.39 9.88
CA SER A 291 -7.90 -12.05 9.34
C SER A 291 -7.75 -10.54 9.17
N PHE A 292 -6.72 -9.96 9.77
CA PHE A 292 -6.35 -8.57 9.58
C PHE A 292 -6.02 -8.28 8.11
N SER A 293 -5.30 -9.17 7.44
CA SER A 293 -4.89 -9.00 6.03
C SER A 293 -6.10 -8.89 5.09
N ILE A 294 -7.13 -9.71 5.28
CA ILE A 294 -8.38 -9.62 4.52
C ILE A 294 -9.06 -8.27 4.76
N TRP A 295 -9.17 -7.85 6.03
CA TRP A 295 -9.78 -6.57 6.37
C TRP A 295 -8.99 -5.36 5.86
N SER A 296 -7.67 -5.48 5.68
CA SER A 296 -6.85 -4.44 5.06
C SER A 296 -7.22 -4.22 3.58
N ILE A 297 -7.50 -5.29 2.82
CA ILE A 297 -8.04 -5.17 1.45
C ILE A 297 -9.47 -4.59 1.47
N ILE A 298 -10.32 -5.02 2.40
CA ILE A 298 -11.67 -4.45 2.55
C ILE A 298 -11.56 -2.93 2.81
N MET A 299 -10.67 -2.50 3.69
CA MET A 299 -10.43 -1.07 3.94
C MET A 299 -9.97 -0.33 2.68
N SER A 300 -9.10 -0.94 1.86
CA SER A 300 -8.68 -0.39 0.57
C SER A 300 -9.87 -0.21 -0.37
N ILE A 301 -10.73 -1.23 -0.50
CA ILE A 301 -11.95 -1.16 -1.32
C ILE A 301 -12.89 -0.06 -0.80
N LEU A 302 -13.11 0.02 0.51
CA LEU A 302 -13.92 1.09 1.10
C LEU A 302 -13.34 2.47 0.83
N GLY A 303 -12.01 2.59 0.81
CA GLY A 303 -11.29 3.80 0.40
C GLY A 303 -11.58 4.21 -1.04
N GLU A 304 -11.62 3.25 -1.97
CA GLU A 304 -12.03 3.49 -3.36
C GLU A 304 -13.52 3.90 -3.44
N LEU A 305 -14.40 3.27 -2.68
CA LEU A 305 -15.83 3.63 -2.66
C LEU A 305 -16.08 5.07 -2.16
N LYS A 306 -15.26 5.58 -1.23
CA LYS A 306 -15.33 6.97 -0.76
C LYS A 306 -15.14 8.00 -1.88
N ILE A 307 -14.42 7.63 -2.94
CA ILE A 307 -14.18 8.52 -4.11
C ILE A 307 -15.51 8.88 -4.80
N TYR A 308 -16.46 7.95 -4.80
CA TYR A 308 -17.79 8.15 -5.41
C TYR A 308 -18.80 8.82 -4.47
N CYS A 309 -18.45 9.02 -3.20
CA CYS A 309 -19.32 9.57 -2.17
C CYS A 309 -18.75 10.90 -1.63
N PRO A 310 -19.09 12.04 -2.25
CA PRO A 310 -18.63 13.33 -1.74
C PRO A 310 -19.04 13.57 -0.28
N ILE A 311 -18.17 14.24 0.47
CA ILE A 311 -18.42 14.56 1.87
C ILE A 311 -19.69 15.43 2.03
N ASP A 312 -20.33 15.29 3.19
CA ASP A 312 -21.54 16.05 3.57
C ASP A 312 -22.75 15.80 2.62
N THR A 313 -22.80 14.62 1.97
CA THR A 313 -23.92 14.21 1.10
C THR A 313 -24.66 12.99 1.64
N SER A 314 -25.87 12.75 1.13
CA SER A 314 -26.62 11.52 1.43
C SER A 314 -25.89 10.25 0.99
N ALA A 315 -25.08 10.32 -0.07
CA ALA A 315 -24.27 9.20 -0.52
C ALA A 315 -23.22 8.80 0.52
N GLU A 316 -22.53 9.78 1.11
CA GLU A 316 -21.61 9.52 2.22
C GLU A 316 -22.33 8.94 3.43
N ALA A 317 -23.49 9.50 3.81
CA ALA A 317 -24.29 8.99 4.93
C ALA A 317 -24.69 7.52 4.72
N ASN A 318 -25.13 7.16 3.52
CA ASN A 318 -25.48 5.78 3.17
C ASN A 318 -24.24 4.85 3.17
N LEU A 319 -23.09 5.32 2.71
CA LEU A 319 -21.82 4.55 2.80
C LEU A 319 -21.44 4.31 4.26
N LYS A 320 -21.55 5.31 5.12
CA LYS A 320 -21.32 5.19 6.56
C LYS A 320 -22.25 4.16 7.20
N GLN A 321 -23.53 4.16 6.83
CA GLN A 321 -24.48 3.15 7.31
C GLN A 321 -24.13 1.73 6.82
N TYR A 322 -23.71 1.58 5.55
CA TYR A 322 -23.23 0.31 5.02
C TYR A 322 -22.01 -0.19 5.81
N ILE A 323 -21.03 0.69 6.09
CA ILE A 323 -19.84 0.35 6.88
C ILE A 323 -20.22 -0.09 8.29
N LYS A 324 -21.13 0.61 8.98
CA LYS A 324 -21.62 0.19 10.30
C LYS A 324 -22.18 -1.23 10.29
N THR A 325 -22.98 -1.55 9.27
CA THR A 325 -23.52 -2.90 9.12
C THR A 325 -22.42 -3.92 8.86
N LEU A 326 -21.44 -3.59 8.01
CA LEU A 326 -20.34 -4.47 7.64
C LEU A 326 -19.47 -4.82 8.86
N ILE A 327 -19.14 -3.84 9.72
CA ILE A 327 -18.24 -4.04 10.86
C ILE A 327 -18.94 -4.55 12.13
N SER A 328 -20.27 -4.58 12.17
CA SER A 328 -21.06 -4.79 13.41
C SER A 328 -20.65 -6.03 14.20
N ASP A 329 -20.48 -7.18 13.53
CA ASP A 329 -20.10 -8.45 14.17
C ASP A 329 -18.70 -8.38 14.79
N ARG A 330 -17.75 -7.74 14.10
CA ARG A 330 -16.38 -7.56 14.60
C ARG A 330 -16.30 -6.55 15.73
N LEU A 331 -17.00 -5.42 15.60
CA LEU A 331 -17.06 -4.40 16.62
C LEU A 331 -17.67 -4.94 17.92
N ALA A 332 -18.74 -5.72 17.82
CA ALA A 332 -19.36 -6.36 18.99
C ALA A 332 -18.43 -7.36 19.69
N ARG A 333 -17.62 -8.13 18.94
CA ARG A 333 -16.67 -9.09 19.50
C ARG A 333 -15.45 -8.40 20.09
N LEU A 334 -14.83 -7.48 19.36
CA LEU A 334 -13.53 -6.90 19.73
C LEU A 334 -13.66 -5.80 20.79
N GLY A 335 -14.77 -5.05 20.78
CA GLY A 335 -14.97 -3.93 21.70
C GLY A 335 -13.95 -2.80 21.52
N VAL A 336 -13.89 -1.90 22.51
CA VAL A 336 -13.00 -0.72 22.50
C VAL A 336 -11.73 -0.89 23.37
N THR A 337 -11.57 -2.03 24.02
CA THR A 337 -10.43 -2.35 24.89
C THR A 337 -9.92 -3.75 24.57
N GLU A 338 -8.63 -3.98 24.74
CA GLU A 338 -8.06 -5.32 24.61
C GLU A 338 -8.52 -6.25 25.72
N GLN A 339 -8.56 -7.54 25.38
CA GLN A 339 -8.88 -8.63 26.30
C GLN A 339 -7.66 -9.56 26.44
N PRO A 340 -7.49 -10.24 27.57
CA PRO A 340 -6.34 -11.13 27.80
C PRO A 340 -6.21 -12.28 26.80
N GLU A 341 -7.33 -12.67 26.17
CA GLU A 341 -7.39 -13.75 25.18
C GLU A 341 -7.21 -13.29 23.74
N ASP A 342 -7.01 -11.98 23.49
CA ASP A 342 -6.85 -11.46 22.14
C ASP A 342 -5.57 -11.97 21.48
N THR A 343 -5.73 -12.45 20.26
CA THR A 343 -4.61 -12.77 19.38
C THR A 343 -3.98 -11.50 18.80
N ASP A 344 -2.80 -11.62 18.19
CA ASP A 344 -2.15 -10.52 17.48
C ASP A 344 -3.02 -10.00 16.32
N ASP A 345 -3.70 -10.90 15.60
CA ASP A 345 -4.69 -10.52 14.58
C ASP A 345 -5.88 -9.74 15.20
N ASP A 346 -6.37 -10.13 16.38
CA ASP A 346 -7.45 -9.41 17.07
C ASP A 346 -7.05 -7.97 17.45
N LYS A 347 -5.82 -7.78 17.90
CA LYS A 347 -5.31 -6.43 18.26
C LYS A 347 -5.21 -5.52 17.05
N LYS A 348 -4.53 -5.96 15.98
CA LYS A 348 -4.44 -5.22 14.72
C LYS A 348 -5.82 -4.97 14.11
N LEU A 349 -6.68 -5.98 14.09
CA LEU A 349 -8.03 -5.86 13.55
C LEU A 349 -8.91 -4.90 14.36
N ARG A 350 -8.76 -4.85 15.68
CA ARG A 350 -9.50 -3.91 16.54
C ARG A 350 -9.22 -2.47 16.14
N GLU A 351 -7.96 -2.09 15.99
CA GLU A 351 -7.57 -0.76 15.52
C GLU A 351 -8.30 -0.38 14.21
N LEU A 352 -8.25 -1.27 13.22
CA LEU A 352 -8.87 -1.08 11.92
C LEU A 352 -10.40 -0.94 12.01
N ILE A 353 -11.07 -1.82 12.77
CA ILE A 353 -12.53 -1.80 12.96
C ILE A 353 -12.97 -0.54 13.71
N LEU A 354 -12.22 -0.12 14.73
CA LEU A 354 -12.50 1.12 15.45
C LEU A 354 -12.30 2.35 14.56
N SER A 355 -11.28 2.38 13.71
CA SER A 355 -11.07 3.45 12.72
C SER A 355 -12.23 3.54 11.72
N LEU A 356 -12.76 2.39 11.27
CA LEU A 356 -13.96 2.34 10.42
C LEU A 356 -15.20 2.81 11.17
N ALA A 357 -15.38 2.45 12.44
CA ALA A 357 -16.51 2.92 13.27
C ALA A 357 -16.45 4.44 13.48
N ILE A 358 -15.26 4.99 13.74
CA ILE A 358 -15.05 6.43 13.88
C ILE A 358 -15.35 7.15 12.55
N TYR A 359 -14.88 6.62 11.42
CA TYR A 359 -15.21 7.19 10.10
C TYR A 359 -16.72 7.14 9.83
N ALA A 360 -17.36 6.05 10.18
CA ALA A 360 -18.81 5.86 9.99
C ALA A 360 -19.69 6.69 10.93
N ASP A 361 -19.10 7.52 11.79
CA ASP A 361 -19.80 8.29 12.82
C ASP A 361 -20.66 7.40 13.74
N ASP A 362 -20.07 6.30 14.24
CA ASP A 362 -20.68 5.48 15.26
C ASP A 362 -20.55 6.16 16.63
N GLU A 363 -21.61 6.88 17.03
CA GLU A 363 -21.58 7.75 18.20
C GLU A 363 -21.37 6.99 19.52
N GLU A 364 -21.89 5.76 19.63
CA GLU A 364 -21.67 4.91 20.81
C GLU A 364 -20.21 4.55 20.94
N THR A 365 -19.60 4.07 19.86
CA THR A 365 -18.18 3.71 19.84
C THR A 365 -17.29 4.92 20.11
N LYS A 366 -17.54 6.06 19.45
CA LYS A 366 -16.80 7.30 19.69
C LYS A 366 -16.86 7.75 21.14
N SER A 367 -18.04 7.74 21.75
CA SER A 367 -18.22 8.11 23.15
C SER A 367 -17.42 7.22 24.09
N ARG A 368 -17.45 5.90 23.86
CA ARG A 368 -16.67 4.94 24.65
C ARG A 368 -15.16 5.12 24.47
N LEU A 369 -14.69 5.41 23.26
CA LEU A 369 -13.28 5.69 22.99
C LEU A 369 -12.82 7.00 23.67
N THR A 370 -13.62 8.06 23.61
CA THR A 370 -13.36 9.33 24.31
C THR A 370 -13.32 9.14 25.83
N GLU A 371 -14.15 8.26 26.40
CA GLU A 371 -14.08 7.89 27.80
C GLU A 371 -12.72 7.23 28.14
N GLN A 372 -12.27 6.27 27.32
CA GLN A 372 -10.95 5.65 27.50
C GLN A 372 -9.81 6.66 27.38
N TYR A 373 -9.86 7.57 26.40
CA TYR A 373 -8.92 8.67 26.30
C TYR A 373 -8.84 9.48 27.60
N ASN A 374 -9.97 9.85 28.19
CA ASN A 374 -10.00 10.62 29.43
C ASN A 374 -9.44 9.85 30.64
N ILE A 375 -9.59 8.53 30.67
CA ILE A 375 -9.05 7.69 31.74
C ILE A 375 -7.52 7.62 31.67
N TYR A 376 -6.96 7.38 30.47
CA TYR A 376 -5.56 7.00 30.29
C TYR A 376 -4.66 8.15 29.82
N ILE A 377 -5.11 9.00 28.89
CA ILE A 377 -4.26 9.98 28.20
C ILE A 377 -4.44 11.40 28.75
N ASN A 378 -5.67 11.84 28.96
CA ASN A 378 -5.97 13.25 29.29
C ASN A 378 -5.30 13.75 30.57
N LYS A 379 -4.92 12.86 31.49
CA LYS A 379 -4.23 13.21 32.76
C LYS A 379 -2.75 13.55 32.57
N ASN A 380 -2.12 12.92 31.58
CA ASN A 380 -0.72 13.17 31.21
C ASN A 380 -0.56 13.05 29.68
N PRO A 381 -0.88 14.09 28.92
CA PRO A 381 -0.95 14.03 27.46
C PRO A 381 0.39 13.75 26.74
N LEU A 382 1.49 13.72 27.44
CA LEU A 382 2.82 13.37 26.91
C LEU A 382 3.24 11.94 27.22
N ASP A 383 2.45 11.23 28.03
CA ASP A 383 2.73 9.84 28.41
C ASP A 383 1.68 8.91 27.83
N PHE A 384 2.05 8.20 26.78
CA PHE A 384 1.20 7.24 26.08
C PHE A 384 1.42 5.79 26.54
N THR A 385 2.32 5.55 27.49
CA THR A 385 2.72 4.20 27.91
C THR A 385 1.63 3.44 28.67
N ALA A 386 0.62 4.16 29.17
CA ALA A 386 -0.53 3.56 29.86
C ALA A 386 -1.55 2.91 28.91
N VAL A 387 -1.39 3.08 27.58
CA VAL A 387 -2.31 2.59 26.55
C VAL A 387 -1.59 1.59 25.66
N SER A 388 -2.28 0.51 25.28
CA SER A 388 -1.75 -0.37 24.23
C SER A 388 -1.51 0.41 22.95
N PRO A 389 -0.35 0.23 22.28
CA PRO A 389 -0.02 0.93 21.03
C PRO A 389 -1.14 0.86 19.97
N GLU A 390 -1.79 -0.29 19.82
CA GLU A 390 -2.88 -0.52 18.85
C GLU A 390 -4.16 0.27 19.17
N LEU A 391 -4.28 0.81 20.38
CA LEU A 391 -5.42 1.63 20.81
C LEU A 391 -5.15 3.13 20.80
N LEU A 392 -3.88 3.55 20.61
CA LEU A 392 -3.52 4.97 20.61
C LEU A 392 -4.23 5.74 19.49
N LEU A 393 -4.16 5.25 18.26
CA LEU A 393 -4.83 5.90 17.12
C LEU A 393 -6.35 6.02 17.33
N PRO A 394 -7.10 4.96 17.66
CA PRO A 394 -8.54 5.07 17.91
C PRO A 394 -8.91 6.04 19.04
N TYR A 395 -8.17 6.05 20.14
CA TYR A 395 -8.47 6.94 21.28
C TYR A 395 -8.21 8.40 20.93
N LEU A 396 -7.08 8.69 20.29
CA LEU A 396 -6.70 10.05 19.89
C LEU A 396 -7.60 10.58 18.78
N ASP A 397 -7.94 9.76 17.76
CA ASP A 397 -8.79 10.19 16.63
C ASP A 397 -10.24 10.42 17.07
N ALA A 398 -10.81 9.56 17.93
CA ALA A 398 -12.15 9.76 18.48
C ALA A 398 -12.24 11.05 19.31
N GLU A 399 -11.26 11.30 20.19
CA GLU A 399 -11.18 12.53 20.98
C GLU A 399 -10.98 13.76 20.08
N PHE A 400 -10.11 13.68 19.07
CA PHE A 400 -9.90 14.75 18.10
C PHE A 400 -11.20 15.11 17.36
N LYS A 401 -11.96 14.12 16.88
CA LYS A 401 -13.21 14.35 16.16
C LYS A 401 -14.31 14.92 17.06
N THR A 402 -14.28 14.61 18.36
CA THR A 402 -15.24 15.10 19.34
C THR A 402 -14.89 16.52 19.80
N ASN A 403 -13.62 16.81 20.07
CA ASN A 403 -13.11 18.04 20.70
C ASN A 403 -12.06 18.76 19.84
N GLN A 404 -12.27 18.83 18.52
CA GLN A 404 -11.26 19.27 17.53
C GLN A 404 -10.67 20.65 17.86
N GLU A 405 -11.48 21.61 18.30
CA GLU A 405 -11.05 22.98 18.57
C GLU A 405 -9.92 23.02 19.62
N THR A 406 -10.06 22.25 20.67
CA THR A 406 -9.04 22.19 21.75
C THR A 406 -7.87 21.30 21.36
N ARG A 407 -8.16 20.13 20.75
CA ARG A 407 -7.15 19.10 20.49
C ARG A 407 -6.24 19.43 19.31
N PHE A 408 -6.68 20.22 18.34
CA PHE A 408 -5.82 20.60 17.21
C PHE A 408 -4.53 21.28 17.67
N THR A 409 -4.64 22.32 18.49
CA THR A 409 -3.48 23.05 19.02
C THR A 409 -2.62 22.18 19.93
N GLU A 410 -3.26 21.36 20.77
CA GLU A 410 -2.54 20.45 21.68
C GLU A 410 -1.77 19.39 20.91
N TYR A 411 -2.40 18.73 19.93
CA TYR A 411 -1.74 17.66 19.14
C TYR A 411 -0.61 18.21 18.27
N LEU A 412 -0.78 19.41 17.70
CA LEU A 412 0.30 20.06 16.97
C LEU A 412 1.48 20.40 17.89
N ARG A 413 1.22 20.83 19.14
CA ARG A 413 2.26 21.06 20.14
C ARG A 413 2.98 19.76 20.49
N ILE A 414 2.24 18.69 20.79
CA ILE A 414 2.84 17.37 21.10
C ILE A 414 3.67 16.86 19.93
N TYR A 415 3.19 17.02 18.68
CA TYR A 415 3.95 16.66 17.48
C TYR A 415 5.32 17.36 17.44
N THR A 416 5.40 18.64 17.81
CA THR A 416 6.66 19.38 17.82
C THR A 416 7.58 19.00 18.97
N GLU A 417 7.03 18.65 20.13
CA GLU A 417 7.78 18.40 21.37
C GLU A 417 8.21 16.94 21.54
N THR A 418 7.46 15.96 20.99
CA THR A 418 7.78 14.53 21.17
C THR A 418 9.04 14.12 20.44
N ALA A 419 9.82 13.22 21.04
CA ALA A 419 10.94 12.57 20.41
C ALA A 419 10.53 11.26 19.67
N SER A 420 9.32 10.70 19.94
CA SER A 420 8.84 9.46 19.36
C SER A 420 8.47 9.65 17.88
N PRO A 421 9.12 8.95 16.94
CA PRO A 421 8.74 8.97 15.53
C PRO A 421 7.31 8.43 15.30
N THR A 422 6.92 7.39 16.04
CA THR A 422 5.58 6.78 15.98
C THR A 422 4.50 7.81 16.35
N ILE A 423 4.65 8.50 17.48
CA ILE A 423 3.70 9.53 17.93
C ILE A 423 3.67 10.70 16.95
N LYS A 424 4.81 11.11 16.38
CA LYS A 424 4.83 12.17 15.34
C LYS A 424 3.97 11.80 14.14
N THR A 425 4.17 10.63 13.59
CA THR A 425 3.41 10.14 12.43
C THR A 425 1.91 10.08 12.74
N LEU A 426 1.56 9.46 13.86
CA LEU A 426 0.17 9.28 14.30
C LEU A 426 -0.56 10.62 14.49
N LEU A 427 0.06 11.58 15.16
CA LEU A 427 -0.55 12.90 15.39
C LEU A 427 -0.68 13.68 14.09
N LEU A 428 0.28 13.58 13.17
CA LEU A 428 0.21 14.24 11.86
C LEU A 428 -0.97 13.71 11.05
N ASP A 429 -1.15 12.38 10.99
CA ASP A 429 -2.29 11.75 10.32
C ASP A 429 -3.64 12.20 10.91
N ILE A 430 -3.72 12.38 12.24
CA ILE A 430 -4.95 12.82 12.90
C ILE A 430 -5.25 14.29 12.59
N ILE A 431 -4.31 15.21 12.79
CA ILE A 431 -4.55 16.67 12.64
C ILE A 431 -4.86 17.06 11.19
N THR A 432 -4.35 16.33 10.20
CA THR A 432 -4.65 16.56 8.79
C THR A 432 -6.10 16.25 8.41
N ASN A 433 -6.85 15.54 9.28
CA ASN A 433 -8.30 15.31 9.14
C ASN A 433 -9.16 16.44 9.73
N ALA A 434 -8.58 17.60 10.05
CA ALA A 434 -9.32 18.76 10.55
C ALA A 434 -10.42 19.21 9.58
N LYS A 435 -11.52 19.74 10.16
CA LYS A 435 -12.69 20.22 9.41
C LYS A 435 -12.85 21.76 9.48
N GLN A 436 -12.36 22.38 10.56
CA GLN A 436 -12.53 23.83 10.80
C GLN A 436 -11.59 24.65 9.94
N GLU A 437 -12.09 25.70 9.29
CA GLU A 437 -11.32 26.51 8.33
C GLU A 437 -10.03 27.08 8.93
N ALA A 438 -10.06 27.57 10.17
CA ALA A 438 -8.87 28.10 10.84
C ALA A 438 -7.74 27.04 11.00
N HIS A 439 -8.12 25.80 11.27
CA HIS A 439 -7.18 24.68 11.35
C HIS A 439 -6.64 24.31 9.97
N LEU A 440 -7.52 24.28 8.94
CA LEU A 440 -7.10 24.03 7.55
C LEU A 440 -6.10 25.07 7.05
N GLU A 441 -6.33 26.36 7.36
CA GLU A 441 -5.38 27.44 7.03
C GLU A 441 -4.03 27.24 7.74
N THR A 442 -4.05 26.79 9.00
CA THR A 442 -2.82 26.51 9.75
C THR A 442 -2.04 25.38 9.09
N LEU A 443 -2.72 24.25 8.75
CA LEU A 443 -2.08 23.13 8.06
C LEU A 443 -1.46 23.55 6.73
N LEU A 444 -2.15 24.38 5.93
CA LEU A 444 -1.63 24.87 4.66
C LEU A 444 -0.38 25.76 4.82
N LYS A 445 -0.27 26.53 5.92
CA LYS A 445 0.94 27.29 6.22
C LYS A 445 2.12 26.42 6.55
N LEU A 446 1.90 25.27 7.21
CA LEU A 446 2.94 24.30 7.55
C LEU A 446 3.59 23.64 6.32
N LEU A 447 2.96 23.66 5.14
CA LEU A 447 3.56 23.18 3.88
C LEU A 447 4.88 23.90 3.54
N SER A 448 5.06 25.14 4.00
CA SER A 448 6.27 25.94 3.78
C SER A 448 7.17 26.04 5.02
N ASP A 449 6.84 25.32 6.08
CA ASP A 449 7.56 25.37 7.35
C ASP A 449 8.37 24.08 7.60
N SER A 450 9.56 24.02 7.04
CA SER A 450 10.48 22.87 7.20
C SER A 450 11.09 22.75 8.61
N GLN A 451 10.87 23.74 9.48
CA GLN A 451 11.28 23.63 10.89
C GLN A 451 10.25 22.82 11.69
N THR A 452 8.98 22.97 11.36
CA THR A 452 7.89 22.18 11.98
C THR A 452 7.72 20.83 11.27
N ILE A 453 7.52 20.81 9.95
CA ILE A 453 7.40 19.58 9.16
C ILE A 453 8.76 19.24 8.55
N ARG A 454 9.42 18.21 9.07
CA ARG A 454 10.74 17.78 8.57
C ARG A 454 10.67 17.40 7.08
N PRO A 455 11.74 17.62 6.29
CA PRO A 455 11.76 17.26 4.87
C PRO A 455 11.33 15.82 4.60
N GLN A 456 11.78 14.85 5.42
CA GLN A 456 11.41 13.45 5.31
C GLN A 456 9.91 13.16 5.57
N ASP A 457 9.22 13.97 6.36
CA ASP A 457 7.79 13.82 6.71
C ASP A 457 6.88 14.59 5.74
N HIS A 458 7.45 15.54 4.98
CA HIS A 458 6.69 16.46 4.12
C HIS A 458 5.85 15.74 3.05
N ARG A 459 6.37 14.66 2.47
CA ARG A 459 5.64 13.87 1.46
C ARG A 459 4.38 13.22 2.05
N GLY A 460 4.48 12.64 3.25
CA GLY A 460 3.34 12.10 3.99
C GLY A 460 2.31 13.17 4.29
N PHE A 461 2.77 14.31 4.79
CA PHE A 461 1.90 15.45 5.08
C PHE A 461 1.14 15.96 3.84
N VAL A 462 1.81 16.09 2.68
CA VAL A 462 1.16 16.45 1.40
C VAL A 462 0.13 15.40 1.00
N ARG A 463 0.44 14.10 1.14
CA ARG A 463 -0.49 12.99 0.86
C ARG A 463 -1.79 13.16 1.66
N ASP A 464 -1.69 13.44 2.94
CA ASP A 464 -2.84 13.51 3.85
C ASP A 464 -3.68 14.76 3.59
N LEU A 465 -3.05 15.89 3.28
CA LEU A 465 -3.74 17.11 2.85
C LEU A 465 -4.46 16.93 1.49
N LEU A 466 -3.89 16.17 0.55
CA LEU A 466 -4.56 15.84 -0.71
C LEU A 466 -5.69 14.82 -0.50
N ALA A 467 -5.57 13.91 0.47
CA ALA A 467 -6.61 12.96 0.83
C ALA A 467 -7.83 13.65 1.46
N ASN A 468 -7.62 14.66 2.30
CA ASN A 468 -8.70 15.46 2.87
C ASN A 468 -9.37 16.31 1.79
N GLN A 469 -10.66 16.03 1.51
CA GLN A 469 -11.40 16.76 0.47
C GLN A 469 -11.51 18.28 0.74
N ARG A 470 -11.35 18.73 1.99
CA ARG A 470 -11.46 20.15 2.37
C ARG A 470 -10.18 20.94 2.08
N THR A 471 -9.01 20.29 2.08
CA THR A 471 -7.71 20.93 1.80
C THR A 471 -7.20 20.64 0.40
N ARG A 472 -7.73 19.64 -0.29
CA ARG A 472 -7.22 19.11 -1.57
C ARG A 472 -6.94 20.20 -2.60
N GLU A 473 -7.92 21.02 -2.93
CA GLU A 473 -7.79 22.06 -3.96
C GLU A 473 -6.75 23.12 -3.58
N LYS A 474 -6.77 23.56 -2.31
CA LYS A 474 -5.78 24.51 -1.80
C LYS A 474 -4.37 23.92 -1.79
N THR A 475 -4.24 22.62 -1.50
CA THR A 475 -2.96 21.91 -1.55
C THR A 475 -2.43 21.79 -2.98
N PHE A 476 -3.29 21.48 -3.96
CA PHE A 476 -2.91 21.54 -5.37
C PHE A 476 -2.44 22.92 -5.79
N ALA A 477 -3.18 23.97 -5.44
CA ALA A 477 -2.78 25.35 -5.74
C ALA A 477 -1.41 25.70 -5.14
N TRP A 478 -1.17 25.27 -3.89
CA TRP A 478 0.12 25.46 -3.23
C TRP A 478 1.24 24.71 -3.97
N LEU A 479 1.04 23.43 -4.33
CA LEU A 479 2.02 22.61 -5.05
C LEU A 479 2.38 23.23 -6.40
N TYR A 480 1.41 23.71 -7.16
CA TYR A 480 1.65 24.38 -8.45
C TYR A 480 2.44 25.67 -8.30
N ALA A 481 2.18 26.45 -7.27
CA ALA A 481 2.82 27.73 -7.03
C ALA A 481 4.23 27.61 -6.40
N ASN A 482 4.48 26.55 -5.62
CA ASN A 482 5.69 26.40 -4.80
C ASN A 482 6.59 25.23 -5.24
N TRP A 483 6.50 24.80 -6.50
CA TRP A 483 7.31 23.67 -6.98
C TRP A 483 8.81 23.87 -6.81
N ASP A 484 9.30 25.10 -7.03
CA ASP A 484 10.71 25.43 -6.85
C ASP A 484 11.17 25.34 -5.38
N TYR A 485 10.25 25.55 -4.43
CA TYR A 485 10.49 25.28 -3.02
C TYR A 485 10.63 23.77 -2.77
N LEU A 486 9.74 22.97 -3.33
CA LEU A 486 9.82 21.49 -3.22
C LEU A 486 11.13 20.96 -3.80
N VAL A 487 11.54 21.42 -4.99
CA VAL A 487 12.82 21.02 -5.59
C VAL A 487 13.99 21.26 -4.64
N LYS A 488 13.99 22.39 -3.94
CA LYS A 488 15.03 22.69 -2.94
C LYS A 488 14.89 21.87 -1.67
N LEU A 489 13.68 21.63 -1.21
CA LEU A 489 13.40 20.87 0.01
C LEU A 489 13.90 19.42 -0.09
N VAL A 490 13.73 18.80 -1.26
CA VAL A 490 14.10 17.39 -1.51
C VAL A 490 15.40 17.27 -2.33
N ASP A 491 16.15 18.35 -2.48
CA ASP A 491 17.41 18.40 -3.27
C ASP A 491 17.25 17.84 -4.70
N GLY A 492 16.10 18.09 -5.32
CA GLY A 492 15.75 17.61 -6.66
C GLY A 492 15.40 16.12 -6.75
N LYS A 493 15.46 15.39 -5.64
CA LYS A 493 15.13 13.95 -5.57
C LYS A 493 13.63 13.73 -5.31
N SER A 494 13.15 12.52 -5.56
CA SER A 494 11.76 12.10 -5.24
C SER A 494 10.65 12.98 -5.83
N LEU A 495 10.92 13.84 -6.81
CA LEU A 495 9.92 14.70 -7.48
C LEU A 495 8.86 13.88 -8.22
N ASP A 496 9.25 12.71 -8.75
CA ASP A 496 8.36 11.74 -9.37
C ASP A 496 7.27 11.29 -8.39
N THR A 497 7.60 11.12 -7.12
CA THR A 497 6.65 10.72 -6.08
C THR A 497 5.60 11.79 -5.81
N TYR A 498 5.98 13.09 -5.81
CA TYR A 498 4.99 14.17 -5.72
C TYR A 498 4.06 14.21 -6.92
N LEU A 499 4.56 13.98 -8.14
CA LEU A 499 3.71 13.90 -9.34
C LEU A 499 2.77 12.69 -9.29
N LYS A 500 3.23 11.52 -8.79
CA LYS A 500 2.40 10.33 -8.54
C LYS A 500 1.28 10.66 -7.54
N LEU A 501 1.61 11.32 -6.42
CA LEU A 501 0.63 11.73 -5.42
C LEU A 501 -0.41 12.68 -6.01
N MET A 502 0.04 13.72 -6.71
CA MET A 502 -0.87 14.69 -7.34
C MET A 502 -1.84 13.97 -8.29
N ALA A 503 -1.34 13.14 -9.21
CA ALA A 503 -2.17 12.38 -10.14
C ALA A 503 -3.23 11.53 -9.41
N ARG A 504 -2.82 10.83 -8.35
CA ARG A 504 -3.71 9.97 -7.55
C ARG A 504 -4.92 10.68 -6.96
N PHE A 505 -4.82 11.99 -6.68
CA PHE A 505 -5.88 12.76 -6.02
C PHE A 505 -6.66 13.70 -6.94
N VAL A 506 -6.41 13.70 -8.24
CA VAL A 506 -7.25 14.39 -9.24
C VAL A 506 -8.61 13.69 -9.32
N ARG A 507 -9.71 14.46 -9.13
CA ARG A 507 -11.08 13.92 -9.05
C ARG A 507 -12.09 14.63 -9.95
N THR A 508 -11.67 15.68 -10.66
CA THR A 508 -12.51 16.49 -11.54
C THR A 508 -11.82 16.78 -12.85
N GLU A 509 -12.59 17.05 -13.88
CA GLU A 509 -12.05 17.41 -15.19
C GLU A 509 -11.25 18.73 -15.14
N GLU A 510 -11.67 19.69 -14.30
CA GLU A 510 -10.94 20.94 -14.09
C GLU A 510 -9.56 20.66 -13.51
N ALA A 511 -9.49 19.87 -12.43
CA ALA A 511 -8.21 19.49 -11.81
C ALA A 511 -7.32 18.70 -12.78
N ARG A 512 -7.89 17.89 -13.70
CA ARG A 512 -7.14 17.20 -14.77
C ARG A 512 -6.48 18.18 -15.72
N VAL A 513 -7.23 19.21 -16.14
CA VAL A 513 -6.70 20.25 -17.05
C VAL A 513 -5.54 21.00 -16.38
N ASP A 514 -5.70 21.37 -15.10
CA ASP A 514 -4.67 22.08 -14.35
C ASP A 514 -3.43 21.19 -14.15
N PHE A 515 -3.61 19.92 -13.75
CA PHE A 515 -2.50 18.98 -13.62
C PHE A 515 -1.76 18.80 -14.96
N LYS A 516 -2.48 18.60 -16.07
CA LYS A 516 -1.87 18.46 -17.41
C LYS A 516 -1.05 19.70 -17.79
N LYS A 517 -1.60 20.90 -17.56
CA LYS A 517 -0.91 22.16 -17.84
C LYS A 517 0.37 22.30 -16.99
N PHE A 518 0.30 21.91 -15.73
CA PHE A 518 1.46 21.93 -14.84
C PHE A 518 2.52 20.91 -15.26
N ALA A 519 2.12 19.64 -15.50
CA ALA A 519 2.99 18.54 -15.84
C ALA A 519 3.69 18.72 -17.19
N ALA A 520 3.10 19.46 -18.14
CA ALA A 520 3.72 19.79 -19.44
C ALA A 520 5.09 20.47 -19.31
N ARG A 521 5.38 21.12 -18.17
CA ARG A 521 6.69 21.73 -17.87
C ARG A 521 7.82 20.68 -17.82
N PHE A 522 7.49 19.41 -17.54
CA PHE A 522 8.43 18.33 -17.26
C PHE A 522 8.38 17.20 -18.32
N GLU A 523 7.60 17.32 -19.39
CA GLU A 523 7.45 16.29 -20.43
C GLU A 523 8.77 15.93 -21.13
N LYS A 524 9.73 16.85 -21.16
CA LYS A 524 11.05 16.64 -21.75
C LYS A 524 12.08 16.08 -20.75
N ASP A 525 11.72 15.98 -19.48
CA ASP A 525 12.57 15.39 -18.47
C ASP A 525 12.50 13.86 -18.56
N PRO A 526 13.60 13.14 -18.85
CA PRO A 526 13.61 11.68 -19.00
C PRO A 526 13.10 10.97 -17.73
N ALA A 527 13.39 11.50 -16.54
CA ALA A 527 13.01 10.93 -15.26
C ALA A 527 11.49 11.07 -14.98
N LEU A 528 10.88 12.19 -15.39
CA LEU A 528 9.50 12.52 -15.04
C LEU A 528 8.48 12.20 -16.14
N SER A 529 8.90 12.14 -17.42
CA SER A 529 8.00 11.99 -18.56
C SER A 529 7.15 10.71 -18.49
N ARG A 530 7.73 9.58 -18.07
CA ARG A 530 7.02 8.31 -17.90
C ARG A 530 5.97 8.42 -16.80
N ILE A 531 6.32 8.98 -15.66
CA ILE A 531 5.42 9.15 -14.52
C ILE A 531 4.22 10.03 -14.87
N ILE A 532 4.44 11.08 -15.64
CA ILE A 532 3.39 11.97 -16.14
C ILE A 532 2.41 11.21 -17.03
N LYS A 533 2.90 10.37 -17.97
CA LYS A 533 2.03 9.55 -18.83
C LYS A 533 1.18 8.58 -18.03
N ILE A 534 1.80 7.86 -17.07
CA ILE A 534 1.09 6.95 -16.17
C ILE A 534 0.03 7.72 -15.37
N GLY A 535 0.40 8.86 -14.79
CA GLY A 535 -0.52 9.68 -14.00
C GLY A 535 -1.70 10.19 -14.81
N LEU A 536 -1.48 10.65 -16.04
CA LEU A 536 -2.57 11.09 -16.92
C LEU A 536 -3.51 9.94 -17.32
N TYR A 537 -2.97 8.76 -17.58
CA TYR A 537 -3.77 7.56 -17.83
C TYR A 537 -4.63 7.17 -16.62
N GLU A 538 -4.04 7.15 -15.42
CA GLU A 538 -4.76 6.86 -14.19
C GLU A 538 -5.88 7.88 -13.90
N ILE A 539 -5.61 9.17 -14.11
CA ILE A 539 -6.59 10.26 -13.97
C ILE A 539 -7.77 10.04 -14.92
N GLU A 540 -7.50 9.82 -16.21
CA GLU A 540 -8.55 9.64 -17.22
C GLU A 540 -9.43 8.44 -16.88
N ASN A 541 -8.82 7.30 -16.54
CA ASN A 541 -9.58 6.12 -16.13
C ASN A 541 -10.45 6.40 -14.90
N GLN A 542 -9.89 7.06 -13.88
CA GLN A 542 -10.63 7.36 -12.65
C GLN A 542 -11.82 8.28 -12.89
N LEU A 543 -11.68 9.32 -13.72
CA LEU A 543 -12.78 10.22 -14.05
C LEU A 543 -13.90 9.49 -14.80
N ASN A 544 -13.54 8.59 -15.72
CA ASN A 544 -14.50 7.72 -16.42
C ASN A 544 -15.27 6.82 -15.43
N LEU A 545 -14.56 6.23 -14.47
CA LEU A 545 -15.18 5.39 -13.42
C LEU A 545 -16.07 6.18 -12.48
N ILE A 546 -15.69 7.40 -12.09
CA ILE A 546 -16.55 8.27 -11.28
C ILE A 546 -17.86 8.53 -12.02
N THR A 547 -17.78 8.91 -13.30
CA THR A 547 -18.96 9.18 -14.13
C THR A 547 -19.86 7.94 -14.25
N LYS A 548 -19.26 6.76 -14.45
CA LYS A 548 -20.01 5.50 -14.61
C LYS A 548 -20.64 5.01 -13.31
N ASN A 549 -19.87 5.00 -12.23
CA ASN A 549 -20.18 4.21 -11.03
C ASN A 549 -20.88 5.01 -9.92
N GLN A 550 -20.76 6.33 -9.90
CA GLN A 550 -21.28 7.16 -8.82
C GLN A 550 -22.77 6.93 -8.58
N GLN A 551 -23.60 7.00 -9.64
CA GLN A 551 -25.04 6.82 -9.51
C GLN A 551 -25.41 5.36 -9.13
N ILE A 552 -24.70 4.38 -9.68
CA ILE A 552 -24.93 2.96 -9.38
C ILE A 552 -24.67 2.68 -7.90
N LEU A 553 -23.55 3.21 -7.38
CA LEU A 553 -23.21 3.07 -5.96
C LEU A 553 -24.27 3.72 -5.07
N HIS A 554 -24.68 4.96 -5.36
CA HIS A 554 -25.67 5.68 -4.55
C HIS A 554 -26.99 4.91 -4.47
N GLN A 555 -27.50 4.37 -5.59
CA GLN A 555 -28.73 3.57 -5.62
C GLN A 555 -28.59 2.26 -4.83
N LYS A 556 -27.45 1.58 -4.91
CA LYS A 556 -27.23 0.34 -4.16
C LYS A 556 -27.15 0.61 -2.65
N LEU A 557 -26.40 1.65 -2.24
CA LEU A 557 -26.26 2.05 -0.83
C LEU A 557 -27.59 2.53 -0.23
N GLU A 558 -28.40 3.28 -1.00
CA GLU A 558 -29.72 3.72 -0.56
C GLU A 558 -30.67 2.54 -0.27
N LYS A 559 -30.61 1.48 -1.11
CA LYS A 559 -31.36 0.24 -0.85
C LYS A 559 -30.91 -0.45 0.44
N TYR A 560 -29.61 -0.48 0.70
CA TYR A 560 -29.06 -1.01 1.95
C TYR A 560 -29.57 -0.24 3.17
N SER A 561 -29.50 1.08 3.15
CA SER A 561 -29.97 1.93 4.26
C SER A 561 -31.46 1.83 4.56
N LYS A 562 -32.29 1.49 3.55
CA LYS A 562 -33.73 1.32 3.74
C LYS A 562 -34.10 -0.05 4.32
N ASN A 563 -33.23 -1.05 4.17
CA ASN A 563 -33.50 -2.43 4.59
C ASN A 563 -32.88 -2.76 5.97
N HIS A 564 -32.07 -1.88 6.49
CA HIS A 564 -31.36 -2.01 7.76
C HIS A 564 -31.44 -0.73 8.58
#